data_a4253b4c094fd2ed425608e715533b70
#
_entry.id   a4253b4c094fd2ed425608e715533b70
#
_cell.length_a   1.000
_cell.length_b   1.000
_cell.length_c   1.000
_cell.angle_alpha   90.00
_cell.angle_beta   90.00
_cell.angle_gamma   90.00
#
_symmetry.space_group_name_H-M   'P 1'
#
loop_
_entity.id
_entity.type
_entity.pdbx_description
1 polymer ?
#
loop_
_entity_poly.entity_id
_entity_poly.type
_entity_poly.pdbx_seq_one_letter_code
_entity_poly.pdbx_strand_id
1 'polypeptide(L)'
;FTNSEVCSIEKFAQKIKDLDPGDIIEFGVASAQTTIEIARNNLDRKLFAYDHFMGLEESSKPLPIHAGWHEGAFRVGDPDYPHIPGSIAGVFKKLEPYPNVNLFVEDVHELKDPSEYGIGKVVAVNVDVDIYEPTVSCLKFLDKCDWDKLYIRFDDWHGHDPQFDHHERLAAREWLDRTGYKFEIPENGHVGGMIVWR
;
A
#
# COMPACT_ATOMS: atom_id res chain seq x y z
N PHE A 1 11.14 -18.16 6.05
CA PHE A 1 11.24 -17.23 4.93
C PHE A 1 12.72 -17.04 4.62
N THR A 2 13.21 -17.62 3.52
CA THR A 2 14.59 -17.47 3.03
C THR A 2 14.71 -16.14 2.29
N ASN A 3 15.92 -15.57 2.24
CA ASN A 3 16.31 -14.33 1.54
C ASN A 3 15.73 -14.23 0.12
N SER A 4 14.46 -13.91 0.00
CA SER A 4 13.83 -13.59 -1.26
C SER A 4 13.81 -12.07 -1.38
N GLU A 5 14.14 -11.58 -2.56
CA GLU A 5 14.05 -10.16 -2.86
C GLU A 5 12.67 -9.62 -2.54
N VAL A 6 12.59 -8.43 -1.96
CA VAL A 6 11.33 -7.68 -1.77
C VAL A 6 10.60 -7.57 -3.11
N CYS A 7 9.29 -7.71 -3.12
CA CYS A 7 8.51 -7.50 -4.33
C CYS A 7 8.66 -6.05 -4.78
N SER A 8 9.50 -5.80 -5.79
CA SER A 8 9.67 -4.45 -6.29
C SER A 8 8.36 -3.94 -6.89
N ILE A 9 8.16 -2.63 -6.80
CA ILE A 9 6.95 -1.99 -7.33
C ILE A 9 6.78 -2.25 -8.83
N GLU A 10 7.87 -2.34 -9.59
CA GLU A 10 7.83 -2.63 -11.02
C GLU A 10 7.29 -4.04 -11.29
N LYS A 11 7.75 -5.03 -10.52
CA LYS A 11 7.26 -6.41 -10.64
C LYS A 11 5.80 -6.51 -10.22
N PHE A 12 5.40 -5.82 -9.16
CA PHE A 12 4.00 -5.72 -8.74
C PHE A 12 3.14 -5.13 -9.85
N ALA A 13 3.52 -3.96 -10.38
CA ALA A 13 2.78 -3.27 -11.44
C ALA A 13 2.66 -4.10 -12.72
N GLN A 14 3.70 -4.85 -13.08
CA GLN A 14 3.67 -5.76 -14.22
C GLN A 14 2.75 -6.95 -13.98
N LYS A 15 2.76 -7.53 -12.77
CA LYS A 15 1.94 -8.70 -12.42
C LYS A 15 0.45 -8.40 -12.47
N ILE A 16 0.05 -7.17 -12.16
CA ILE A 16 -1.36 -6.72 -12.23
C ILE A 16 -1.95 -6.93 -13.64
N LYS A 17 -1.14 -6.82 -14.70
CA LYS A 17 -1.60 -7.03 -16.09
C LYS A 17 -2.15 -8.44 -16.34
N ASP A 18 -1.66 -9.43 -15.59
CA ASP A 18 -2.06 -10.82 -15.71
C ASP A 18 -3.32 -11.15 -14.88
N LEU A 19 -3.80 -10.20 -14.07
CA LEU A 19 -4.98 -10.40 -13.23
C LEU A 19 -6.28 -10.15 -14.00
N ASP A 20 -7.39 -10.68 -13.49
CA ASP A 20 -8.73 -10.37 -13.97
C ASP A 20 -8.97 -8.86 -14.00
N PRO A 21 -9.88 -8.34 -14.87
CA PRO A 21 -10.25 -6.93 -14.85
C PRO A 21 -10.75 -6.49 -13.48
N GLY A 22 -10.31 -5.30 -13.05
CA GLY A 22 -10.71 -4.74 -11.77
C GLY A 22 -9.87 -3.53 -11.37
N ASP A 23 -10.22 -2.95 -10.25
CA ASP A 23 -9.61 -1.75 -9.70
C ASP A 23 -8.37 -2.08 -8.86
N ILE A 24 -7.51 -1.08 -8.73
CA ILE A 24 -6.29 -1.14 -7.93
C ILE A 24 -6.43 -0.14 -6.78
N ILE A 25 -5.96 -0.51 -5.59
CA ILE A 25 -5.88 0.40 -4.44
C ILE A 25 -4.41 0.56 -4.03
N GLU A 26 -4.03 1.78 -3.66
CA GLU A 26 -2.77 2.10 -3.03
C GLU A 26 -3.02 2.88 -1.75
N PHE A 27 -2.46 2.42 -0.65
CA PHE A 27 -2.43 3.13 0.63
C PHE A 27 -0.99 3.57 0.90
N GLY A 28 -0.81 4.89 1.09
CA GLY A 28 0.49 5.53 1.13
C GLY A 28 0.98 5.95 -0.26
N VAL A 29 1.13 7.24 -0.48
CA VAL A 29 1.51 7.85 -1.77
C VAL A 29 2.81 8.62 -1.66
N ALA A 30 2.98 9.36 -0.58
CA ALA A 30 4.14 10.20 -0.28
C ALA A 30 4.65 10.98 -1.51
N SER A 31 5.67 10.46 -2.19
CA SER A 31 6.28 11.09 -3.36
C SER A 31 5.56 10.82 -4.68
N ALA A 32 4.56 9.94 -4.71
CA ALA A 32 3.85 9.40 -5.86
C ALA A 32 4.71 8.54 -6.82
N GLN A 33 5.87 8.07 -6.39
CA GLN A 33 6.72 7.25 -7.27
C GLN A 33 6.10 5.87 -7.53
N THR A 34 5.60 5.22 -6.48
CA THR A 34 4.90 3.93 -6.54
C THR A 34 3.60 4.07 -7.31
N THR A 35 2.81 5.09 -7.01
CA THR A 35 1.57 5.44 -7.72
C THR A 35 1.77 5.56 -9.22
N ILE A 36 2.81 6.31 -9.64
CA ILE A 36 3.16 6.50 -11.05
C ILE A 36 3.56 5.18 -11.69
N GLU A 37 4.35 4.35 -11.00
CA GLU A 37 4.79 3.06 -11.52
C GLU A 37 3.60 2.13 -11.75
N ILE A 38 2.66 2.07 -10.81
CA ILE A 38 1.43 1.28 -10.95
C ILE A 38 0.58 1.84 -12.11
N ALA A 39 0.33 3.15 -12.09
CA ALA A 39 -0.57 3.80 -13.04
C ALA A 39 -0.12 3.65 -14.49
N ARG A 40 1.16 3.93 -14.78
CA ARG A 40 1.71 3.89 -16.15
C ARG A 40 1.70 2.49 -16.77
N ASN A 41 1.77 1.47 -15.91
CA ASN A 41 1.74 0.07 -16.35
C ASN A 41 0.31 -0.48 -16.51
N ASN A 42 -0.73 0.20 -15.98
CA ASN A 42 -2.10 -0.29 -15.91
C ASN A 42 -3.10 0.82 -16.27
N LEU A 43 -2.91 1.47 -17.43
CA LEU A 43 -3.73 2.62 -17.87
C LEU A 43 -5.21 2.27 -18.11
N ASP A 44 -5.53 1.02 -18.30
CA ASP A 44 -6.88 0.48 -18.50
C ASP A 44 -7.63 0.19 -17.19
N ARG A 45 -6.98 0.39 -16.03
CA ARG A 45 -7.55 0.15 -14.71
C ARG A 45 -7.61 1.44 -13.91
N LYS A 46 -8.62 1.60 -13.07
CA LYS A 46 -8.64 2.69 -12.08
C LYS A 46 -7.71 2.36 -10.94
N LEU A 47 -6.93 3.34 -10.52
CA LEU A 47 -6.09 3.31 -9.33
C LEU A 47 -6.66 4.32 -8.32
N PHE A 48 -7.05 3.84 -7.15
CA PHE A 48 -7.51 4.63 -6.01
C PHE A 48 -6.38 4.74 -5.01
N ALA A 49 -5.84 5.94 -4.86
CA ALA A 49 -4.65 6.21 -4.04
C ALA A 49 -5.02 7.10 -2.85
N TYR A 50 -4.60 6.72 -1.65
CA TYR A 50 -4.96 7.38 -0.40
C TYR A 50 -3.71 7.78 0.37
N ASP A 51 -3.66 9.04 0.83
CA ASP A 51 -2.62 9.55 1.72
C ASP A 51 -3.10 10.84 2.39
N HIS A 52 -2.84 11.03 3.67
CA HIS A 52 -3.10 12.29 4.34
C HIS A 52 -1.94 13.29 4.23
N PHE A 53 -0.74 12.84 3.79
CA PHE A 53 0.46 13.63 3.57
C PHE A 53 1.06 14.31 4.81
N MET A 54 0.69 13.85 6.00
CA MET A 54 1.23 14.37 7.27
C MET A 54 2.41 13.54 7.79
N GLY A 55 2.75 12.46 7.08
CA GLY A 55 3.79 11.51 7.47
C GLY A 55 3.35 10.49 8.52
N LEU A 56 4.30 9.74 9.07
CA LEU A 56 4.00 8.69 10.02
C LEU A 56 3.36 9.24 11.30
N GLU A 57 2.36 8.54 11.80
CA GLU A 57 1.77 8.80 13.11
C GLU A 57 2.58 8.15 14.23
N GLU A 58 2.21 8.42 15.47
CA GLU A 58 2.75 7.71 16.64
C GLU A 58 2.31 6.24 16.60
N SER A 59 3.26 5.31 16.70
CA SER A 59 2.96 3.88 16.73
C SER A 59 3.05 3.31 18.14
N SER A 60 2.12 2.41 18.48
CA SER A 60 2.18 1.59 19.69
C SER A 60 3.26 0.51 19.64
N LYS A 61 3.85 0.29 18.47
CA LYS A 61 4.89 -0.70 18.23
C LYS A 61 6.26 -0.03 18.10
N PRO A 62 7.34 -0.72 18.50
CA PRO A 62 8.69 -0.19 18.34
C PRO A 62 8.99 0.11 16.87
N LEU A 63 9.39 1.34 16.58
CA LEU A 63 9.80 1.73 15.23
C LEU A 63 11.20 1.21 14.90
N PRO A 64 11.47 0.83 13.64
CA PRO A 64 12.79 0.41 13.20
C PRO A 64 13.77 1.59 13.23
N ILE A 65 14.69 1.59 14.18
CA ILE A 65 15.65 2.69 14.41
C ILE A 65 16.50 2.98 13.16
N HIS A 66 16.81 1.95 12.38
CA HIS A 66 17.67 2.07 11.20
C HIS A 66 16.96 2.57 9.95
N ALA A 67 15.63 2.61 9.95
CA ALA A 67 14.83 3.04 8.80
C ALA A 67 14.61 4.56 8.76
N GLY A 68 15.03 5.31 9.79
CA GLY A 68 14.75 6.74 9.89
C GLY A 68 13.28 7.06 10.20
N TRP A 69 12.53 6.06 10.65
CA TRP A 69 11.13 6.23 10.97
C TRP A 69 10.93 6.96 12.28
N HIS A 70 10.18 8.03 12.24
CA HIS A 70 9.77 8.81 13.39
C HIS A 70 8.43 9.50 13.06
N GLU A 71 7.73 9.97 14.06
CA GLU A 71 6.50 10.73 13.88
C GLU A 71 6.72 11.90 12.91
N GLY A 72 5.86 12.03 11.92
CA GLY A 72 5.95 13.02 10.85
C GLY A 72 6.99 12.73 9.76
N ALA A 73 7.71 11.60 9.79
CA ALA A 73 8.56 11.18 8.67
C ALA A 73 7.72 10.96 7.41
N PHE A 74 8.29 11.23 6.24
CA PHE A 74 7.66 11.10 4.92
C PHE A 74 6.52 12.11 4.62
N ARG A 75 6.27 13.11 5.47
CA ARG A 75 5.30 14.17 5.15
C ARG A 75 5.72 14.98 3.93
N VAL A 76 4.76 15.65 3.30
CA VAL A 76 5.09 16.61 2.24
C VAL A 76 6.03 17.70 2.77
N GLY A 77 7.09 17.99 2.01
CA GLY A 77 8.11 18.98 2.40
C GLY A 77 9.02 18.54 3.54
N ASP A 78 9.10 17.24 3.83
CA ASP A 78 10.03 16.72 4.80
C ASP A 78 11.48 16.95 4.32
N PRO A 79 12.33 17.68 5.09
CA PRO A 79 13.68 17.99 4.68
C PRO A 79 14.59 16.75 4.63
N ASP A 80 14.28 15.71 5.39
CA ASP A 80 15.04 14.46 5.42
C ASP A 80 14.73 13.57 4.20
N TYR A 81 13.60 13.85 3.51
CA TYR A 81 13.14 13.13 2.33
C TYR A 81 12.92 14.07 1.14
N PRO A 82 13.98 14.65 0.56
CA PRO A 82 13.88 15.74 -0.46
C PRO A 82 13.26 15.29 -1.79
N HIS A 83 13.05 13.99 -2.00
CA HIS A 83 12.32 13.47 -3.16
C HIS A 83 10.80 13.59 -3.02
N ILE A 84 10.28 13.81 -1.80
CA ILE A 84 8.88 14.07 -1.55
C ILE A 84 8.58 15.53 -1.90
N PRO A 85 7.52 15.81 -2.67
CA PRO A 85 7.17 17.18 -3.04
C PRO A 85 6.95 18.07 -1.80
N GLY A 86 7.31 19.35 -1.92
CA GLY A 86 7.13 20.33 -0.85
C GLY A 86 5.67 20.71 -0.55
N SER A 87 4.71 20.12 -1.29
CA SER A 87 3.28 20.37 -1.10
C SER A 87 2.43 19.30 -1.75
N ILE A 88 1.20 19.12 -1.26
CA ILE A 88 0.19 18.23 -1.84
C ILE A 88 -0.10 18.60 -3.31
N ALA A 89 -0.14 19.91 -3.63
CA ALA A 89 -0.28 20.37 -5.01
C ALA A 89 0.84 19.87 -5.93
N GLY A 90 2.06 19.72 -5.40
CA GLY A 90 3.18 19.13 -6.12
C GLY A 90 2.98 17.65 -6.43
N VAL A 91 2.33 16.91 -5.53
CA VAL A 91 1.95 15.51 -5.76
C VAL A 91 0.90 15.42 -6.86
N PHE A 92 -0.18 16.20 -6.78
CA PHE A 92 -1.21 16.26 -7.83
C PHE A 92 -0.63 16.56 -9.20
N LYS A 93 0.31 17.53 -9.28
CA LYS A 93 1.00 17.87 -10.52
C LYS A 93 1.79 16.71 -11.12
N LYS A 94 2.42 15.88 -10.28
CA LYS A 94 3.13 14.67 -10.75
C LYS A 94 2.16 13.64 -11.33
N LEU A 95 0.95 13.56 -10.80
CA LEU A 95 -0.07 12.58 -11.21
C LEU A 95 -0.94 13.06 -12.38
N GLU A 96 -0.89 14.35 -12.76
CA GLU A 96 -1.67 14.92 -13.87
C GLU A 96 -1.57 14.13 -15.19
N PRO A 97 -0.41 13.54 -15.58
CA PRO A 97 -0.31 12.72 -16.78
C PRO A 97 -1.05 11.37 -16.72
N TYR A 98 -1.55 10.97 -15.56
CA TYR A 98 -2.13 9.65 -15.32
C TYR A 98 -3.62 9.74 -14.98
N PRO A 99 -4.51 9.83 -16.00
CA PRO A 99 -5.95 10.07 -15.80
C PRO A 99 -6.68 8.89 -15.14
N ASN A 100 -6.04 7.74 -15.04
CA ASN A 100 -6.54 6.56 -14.34
C ASN A 100 -6.32 6.62 -12.82
N VAL A 101 -5.57 7.61 -12.29
CA VAL A 101 -5.34 7.80 -10.85
C VAL A 101 -6.43 8.67 -10.24
N ASN A 102 -7.04 8.18 -9.17
CA ASN A 102 -7.95 8.91 -8.30
C ASN A 102 -7.24 9.09 -6.96
N LEU A 103 -6.65 10.27 -6.72
CA LEU A 103 -5.96 10.59 -5.48
C LEU A 103 -6.92 11.21 -4.47
N PHE A 104 -6.97 10.64 -3.26
CA PHE A 104 -7.73 11.12 -2.12
C PHE A 104 -6.79 11.55 -1.01
N VAL A 105 -6.98 12.79 -0.54
CA VAL A 105 -6.23 13.34 0.60
C VAL A 105 -7.04 13.01 1.86
N GLU A 106 -6.88 11.79 2.35
CA GLU A 106 -7.66 11.26 3.46
C GLU A 106 -6.82 10.37 4.36
N ASP A 107 -7.17 10.34 5.64
CA ASP A 107 -6.59 9.44 6.62
C ASP A 107 -7.18 8.02 6.45
N VAL A 108 -6.32 7.00 6.43
CA VAL A 108 -6.77 5.61 6.27
C VAL A 108 -7.63 5.13 7.46
N HIS A 109 -7.55 5.80 8.60
CA HIS A 109 -8.41 5.51 9.76
C HIS A 109 -9.86 5.99 9.58
N GLU A 110 -10.08 6.96 8.69
CA GLU A 110 -11.37 7.64 8.48
C GLU A 110 -12.02 7.29 7.13
N LEU A 111 -11.49 6.30 6.41
CA LEU A 111 -12.02 5.90 5.11
C LEU A 111 -13.49 5.46 5.20
N LYS A 112 -14.29 6.00 4.30
CA LYS A 112 -15.71 5.74 4.15
C LYS A 112 -15.97 4.35 3.55
N ASP A 113 -17.22 4.09 3.16
CA ASP A 113 -17.53 2.88 2.41
C ASP A 113 -16.90 2.92 1.01
N PRO A 114 -16.33 1.80 0.51
CA PRO A 114 -15.70 1.76 -0.81
C PRO A 114 -16.61 2.26 -1.95
N SER A 115 -17.91 2.07 -1.84
CA SER A 115 -18.89 2.54 -2.83
C SER A 115 -18.97 4.07 -2.93
N GLU A 116 -18.65 4.81 -1.87
CA GLU A 116 -18.63 6.27 -1.89
C GLU A 116 -17.48 6.83 -2.74
N TYR A 117 -16.41 6.06 -2.91
CA TYR A 117 -15.29 6.39 -3.80
C TYR A 117 -15.52 5.92 -5.25
N GLY A 118 -16.54 5.12 -5.48
CA GLY A 118 -16.80 4.51 -6.79
C GLY A 118 -15.84 3.35 -7.11
N ILE A 119 -15.32 2.70 -6.07
CA ILE A 119 -14.52 1.49 -6.19
C ILE A 119 -15.42 0.34 -6.63
N GLY A 120 -15.01 -0.35 -7.69
CA GLY A 120 -15.64 -1.59 -8.15
C GLY A 120 -14.95 -2.82 -7.54
N LYS A 121 -14.85 -3.89 -8.34
CA LYS A 121 -14.15 -5.10 -7.91
C LYS A 121 -12.65 -4.83 -7.82
N VAL A 122 -12.06 -5.05 -6.66
CA VAL A 122 -10.63 -4.87 -6.42
C VAL A 122 -9.86 -6.13 -6.77
N VAL A 123 -8.74 -6.00 -7.45
CA VAL A 123 -7.87 -7.13 -7.84
C VAL A 123 -6.44 -7.02 -7.33
N ALA A 124 -5.99 -5.79 -7.07
CA ALA A 124 -4.63 -5.57 -6.55
C ALA A 124 -4.59 -4.44 -5.51
N VAL A 125 -3.71 -4.56 -4.55
CA VAL A 125 -3.51 -3.57 -3.48
C VAL A 125 -2.03 -3.40 -3.20
N ASN A 126 -1.55 -2.15 -3.18
CA ASN A 126 -0.27 -1.78 -2.61
C ASN A 126 -0.51 -1.19 -1.22
N VAL A 127 0.07 -1.79 -0.20
CA VAL A 127 0.08 -1.27 1.17
C VAL A 127 1.48 -0.73 1.43
N ASP A 128 1.60 0.56 1.67
CA ASP A 128 2.85 1.31 1.81
C ASP A 128 2.60 2.45 2.84
N VAL A 129 2.20 2.02 4.03
CA VAL A 129 1.85 2.90 5.17
C VAL A 129 2.76 2.64 6.37
N ASP A 130 3.81 1.86 6.12
CA ASP A 130 4.95 1.61 7.00
C ASP A 130 4.58 0.92 8.33
N ILE A 131 3.67 1.47 9.12
CA ILE A 131 3.45 1.09 10.50
C ILE A 131 2.15 0.31 10.75
N TYR A 132 2.04 -0.29 11.93
CA TYR A 132 0.99 -1.28 12.27
C TYR A 132 -0.43 -0.70 12.23
N GLU A 133 -0.67 0.45 12.86
CA GLU A 133 -2.02 0.99 13.06
C GLU A 133 -2.71 1.35 11.74
N PRO A 134 -2.08 2.13 10.84
CA PRO A 134 -2.68 2.41 9.53
C PRO A 134 -2.81 1.15 8.68
N THR A 135 -1.86 0.19 8.76
CA THR A 135 -2.00 -1.09 8.04
C THR A 135 -3.24 -1.86 8.49
N VAL A 136 -3.50 -1.92 9.80
CA VAL A 136 -4.75 -2.53 10.31
C VAL A 136 -5.98 -1.86 9.74
N SER A 137 -5.98 -0.54 9.60
CA SER A 137 -7.10 0.23 9.04
C SER A 137 -7.28 -0.03 7.54
N CYS A 138 -6.19 -0.08 6.77
CA CYS A 138 -6.21 -0.48 5.37
C CYS A 138 -6.84 -1.88 5.16
N LEU A 139 -6.41 -2.85 5.96
CA LEU A 139 -6.93 -4.22 5.88
C LEU A 139 -8.42 -4.32 6.28
N LYS A 140 -8.86 -3.54 7.28
CA LYS A 140 -10.30 -3.41 7.60
C LYS A 140 -11.11 -2.75 6.48
N PHE A 141 -10.53 -1.80 5.76
CA PHE A 141 -11.17 -1.22 4.58
C PHE A 141 -11.32 -2.27 3.47
N LEU A 142 -10.30 -3.11 3.24
CA LEU A 142 -10.38 -4.21 2.27
C LEU A 142 -11.45 -5.26 2.61
N ASP A 143 -11.76 -5.47 3.89
CA ASP A 143 -12.86 -6.36 4.29
C ASP A 143 -14.21 -5.88 3.75
N LYS A 144 -14.38 -4.57 3.50
CA LYS A 144 -15.60 -3.95 2.95
C LYS A 144 -15.63 -3.92 1.42
N CYS A 145 -14.46 -4.03 0.77
CA CYS A 145 -14.36 -4.01 -0.69
C CYS A 145 -14.93 -5.28 -1.33
N ASP A 146 -15.39 -5.17 -2.57
CA ASP A 146 -15.76 -6.32 -3.40
C ASP A 146 -14.50 -6.95 -4.01
N TRP A 147 -14.22 -8.21 -3.67
CA TRP A 147 -13.14 -9.00 -4.25
C TRP A 147 -13.30 -10.49 -3.94
N ASP A 148 -12.82 -11.34 -4.82
CA ASP A 148 -12.74 -12.79 -4.61
C ASP A 148 -11.29 -13.23 -4.36
N LYS A 149 -10.38 -12.61 -5.12
CA LYS A 149 -8.95 -12.87 -5.10
C LYS A 149 -8.20 -11.54 -5.22
N LEU A 150 -7.27 -11.28 -4.29
CA LEU A 150 -6.44 -10.08 -4.27
C LEU A 150 -4.97 -10.44 -4.45
N TYR A 151 -4.26 -9.65 -5.24
CA TYR A 151 -2.81 -9.58 -5.21
C TYR A 151 -2.39 -8.39 -4.36
N ILE A 152 -1.82 -8.66 -3.19
CA ILE A 152 -1.43 -7.63 -2.23
C ILE A 152 0.09 -7.54 -2.18
N ARG A 153 0.64 -6.32 -2.25
CA ARG A 153 2.01 -6.01 -1.93
C ARG A 153 2.06 -5.21 -0.65
N PHE A 154 2.96 -5.58 0.24
CA PHE A 154 3.36 -4.81 1.41
C PHE A 154 4.79 -4.32 1.17
N ASP A 155 5.02 -3.01 1.24
CA ASP A 155 6.33 -2.42 0.95
C ASP A 155 7.35 -2.79 2.02
N ASP A 156 6.96 -2.71 3.25
CA ASP A 156 7.80 -2.92 4.43
C ASP A 156 7.79 -4.34 4.98
N TRP A 157 7.51 -5.31 4.12
CA TRP A 157 7.61 -6.73 4.46
C TRP A 157 9.08 -7.18 4.47
N HIS A 158 9.87 -6.72 5.42
CA HIS A 158 11.29 -7.02 5.48
C HIS A 158 11.58 -8.37 6.16
N GLY A 159 12.20 -9.25 5.43
CA GLY A 159 12.54 -10.65 5.73
C GLY A 159 12.77 -11.03 7.18
N HIS A 160 13.91 -10.70 7.76
CA HIS A 160 14.34 -11.23 9.06
C HIS A 160 14.59 -10.17 10.13
N ASP A 161 14.29 -8.89 9.87
CA ASP A 161 14.40 -7.87 10.91
C ASP A 161 13.20 -7.98 11.87
N PRO A 162 13.43 -8.37 13.15
CA PRO A 162 12.33 -8.51 14.12
C PRO A 162 11.62 -7.19 14.42
N GLN A 163 12.20 -6.04 14.09
CA GLN A 163 11.54 -4.74 14.26
C GLN A 163 10.40 -4.56 13.27
N PHE A 164 10.51 -5.10 12.06
CA PHE A 164 9.43 -5.08 11.06
C PHE A 164 8.32 -6.10 11.34
N ASP A 165 8.57 -7.11 12.19
CA ASP A 165 7.53 -8.07 12.61
C ASP A 165 6.37 -7.42 13.38
N HIS A 166 6.54 -6.19 13.82
CA HIS A 166 5.55 -5.45 14.59
C HIS A 166 4.65 -4.52 13.75
N HIS A 167 4.89 -4.40 12.45
CA HIS A 167 4.22 -3.45 11.55
C HIS A 167 3.35 -4.15 10.51
N GLU A 168 3.51 -3.88 9.21
CA GLU A 168 2.68 -4.44 8.13
C GLU A 168 2.56 -5.97 8.21
N ARG A 169 3.66 -6.64 8.52
CA ARG A 169 3.69 -8.10 8.62
C ARG A 169 2.86 -8.65 9.79
N LEU A 170 2.88 -7.97 10.95
CA LEU A 170 2.02 -8.34 12.07
C LEU A 170 0.54 -8.12 11.73
N ALA A 171 0.22 -6.94 11.20
CA ALA A 171 -1.15 -6.59 10.81
C ALA A 171 -1.72 -7.59 9.79
N ALA A 172 -0.93 -7.96 8.78
CA ALA A 172 -1.32 -8.94 7.77
C ALA A 172 -1.57 -10.33 8.38
N ARG A 173 -0.71 -10.81 9.28
CA ARG A 173 -0.91 -12.09 9.97
C ARG A 173 -2.20 -12.10 10.79
N GLU A 174 -2.41 -11.06 11.61
CA GLU A 174 -3.61 -10.94 12.44
C GLU A 174 -4.89 -10.85 11.59
N TRP A 175 -4.81 -10.16 10.44
CA TRP A 175 -5.92 -10.09 9.50
C TRP A 175 -6.27 -11.45 8.92
N LEU A 176 -5.27 -12.23 8.46
CA LEU A 176 -5.46 -13.57 7.92
C LEU A 176 -5.99 -14.54 8.99
N ASP A 177 -5.45 -14.48 10.22
CA ASP A 177 -5.90 -15.30 11.33
C ASP A 177 -7.36 -14.99 11.71
N ARG A 178 -7.73 -13.71 11.76
CA ARG A 178 -9.07 -13.24 12.10
C ARG A 178 -10.11 -13.62 11.03
N THR A 179 -9.75 -13.50 9.76
CA THR A 179 -10.69 -13.72 8.66
C THR A 179 -10.77 -15.15 8.19
N GLY A 180 -9.72 -15.94 8.42
CA GLY A 180 -9.58 -17.27 7.87
C GLY A 180 -9.38 -17.32 6.36
N TYR A 181 -9.04 -16.20 5.75
CA TYR A 181 -8.73 -16.14 4.32
C TYR A 181 -7.53 -17.01 3.98
N LYS A 182 -7.59 -17.66 2.83
CA LYS A 182 -6.46 -18.44 2.32
C LYS A 182 -5.48 -17.52 1.62
N PHE A 183 -4.20 -17.86 1.70
CA PHE A 183 -3.18 -17.10 1.00
C PHE A 183 -2.07 -18.00 0.46
N GLU A 184 -1.38 -17.52 -0.56
CA GLU A 184 -0.13 -18.06 -1.04
C GLU A 184 0.87 -16.94 -1.32
N ILE A 185 2.14 -17.25 -1.17
CA ILE A 185 3.24 -16.42 -1.68
C ILE A 185 3.64 -17.05 -3.01
N PRO A 186 3.56 -16.32 -4.15
CA PRO A 186 3.92 -16.88 -5.46
C PRO A 186 5.32 -17.47 -5.46
N GLU A 187 5.53 -18.60 -6.16
CA GLU A 187 6.84 -19.33 -6.19
C GLU A 187 8.03 -18.47 -6.62
N ASN A 188 7.81 -17.48 -7.45
CA ASN A 188 8.77 -16.44 -7.77
C ASN A 188 8.39 -15.11 -7.07
N GLY A 189 7.56 -15.22 -6.05
CA GLY A 189 7.06 -14.09 -5.26
C GLY A 189 8.17 -13.59 -4.35
N HIS A 190 8.37 -12.31 -4.43
CA HIS A 190 9.18 -11.61 -3.47
C HIS A 190 8.43 -11.55 -2.15
N VAL A 191 9.13 -11.61 -1.04
CA VAL A 191 8.56 -11.41 0.29
C VAL A 191 7.84 -10.05 0.27
N GLY A 192 6.59 -10.03 0.74
CA GLY A 192 5.73 -8.84 0.65
C GLY A 192 4.65 -8.90 -0.42
N GLY A 193 4.80 -9.74 -1.44
CA GLY A 193 3.72 -10.01 -2.39
C GLY A 193 2.97 -11.29 -2.03
N MET A 194 1.65 -11.23 -1.89
CA MET A 194 0.82 -12.40 -1.63
C MET A 194 -0.46 -12.39 -2.45
N ILE A 195 -0.99 -13.57 -2.70
CA ILE A 195 -2.32 -13.75 -3.25
C ILE A 195 -3.23 -14.23 -2.12
N VAL A 196 -4.36 -13.56 -1.95
CA VAL A 196 -5.33 -13.85 -0.88
C VAL A 196 -6.67 -14.19 -1.50
N TRP A 197 -7.38 -15.18 -0.95
CA TRP A 197 -8.73 -15.58 -1.34
C TRP A 197 -9.70 -15.54 -0.15
N ARG A 198 -10.93 -15.14 -0.44
CA ARG A 198 -12.07 -15.34 0.48
C ARG A 198 -12.49 -16.78 0.53
#